data_e3860c8d143151846b0c4121010f22aa
#
_entry.id   e3860c8d143151846b0c4121010f22aa
#
_cell.length_a   1.000
_cell.length_b   1.000
_cell.length_c   1.000
_cell.angle_alpha   90.00
_cell.angle_beta   90.00
_cell.angle_gamma   90.00
#
_symmetry.space_group_name_H-M   'P 1'
#
loop_
_entity.id
_entity.type
_entity.pdbx_description
1 polymer ?
#
loop_
_entity_poly.entity_id
_entity_poly.type
_entity_poly.pdbx_seq_one_letter_code
_entity_poly.pdbx_strand_id
1 'polypeptide(L)'
;MLFETFSFGSISIDGVKYEHDVVIDRGRVYKRRKKPSKKFREAFGHTPLSVEEEIPWKCSRLVIGTGGGALPVMEEVKREAKRRKIELLILPTSEAIEELRQNPEKTNAVLHVTC
;
A
#
# COMPACT_ATOMS: atom_id res chain seq x y z
N MET A 1 5.69 -6.43 13.81
CA MET A 1 4.69 -5.37 13.59
C MET A 1 3.31 -5.92 13.89
N LEU A 2 2.59 -5.25 14.76
CA LEU A 2 1.27 -5.67 15.19
C LEU A 2 0.18 -4.81 14.57
N PHE A 3 -0.64 -5.41 13.71
CA PHE A 3 -1.84 -4.77 13.16
C PHE A 3 -3.00 -5.04 14.12
N GLU A 4 -3.51 -3.99 14.74
CA GLU A 4 -4.52 -4.13 15.78
C GLU A 4 -5.94 -4.03 15.22
N THR A 5 -6.26 -2.90 14.60
CA THR A 5 -7.57 -2.70 14.01
C THR A 5 -7.44 -2.01 12.67
N PHE A 6 -8.33 -2.38 11.76
CA PHE A 6 -8.53 -1.65 10.51
C PHE A 6 -10.01 -1.43 10.31
N SER A 7 -10.38 -0.18 10.08
CA SER A 7 -11.72 0.18 9.64
C SER A 7 -11.58 1.25 8.57
N PHE A 8 -12.62 1.48 7.80
CA PHE A 8 -12.57 2.52 6.79
C PHE A 8 -12.20 3.86 7.42
N GLY A 9 -11.12 4.45 6.95
CA GLY A 9 -10.63 5.74 7.43
C GLY A 9 -9.56 5.66 8.50
N SER A 10 -9.26 4.49 9.09
CA SER A 10 -8.20 4.39 10.08
C SER A 10 -7.61 3.00 10.19
N ILE A 11 -6.34 2.94 10.57
CA ILE A 11 -5.62 1.70 10.86
C ILE A 11 -4.75 1.91 12.10
N SER A 12 -4.71 0.91 12.98
CA SER A 12 -3.83 0.93 14.15
C SER A 12 -2.73 -0.10 13.99
N ILE A 13 -1.47 0.37 14.07
CA ILE A 13 -0.29 -0.47 13.92
C ILE A 13 0.64 -0.17 15.08
N ASP A 14 1.04 -1.20 15.82
CA ASP A 14 1.95 -1.08 16.97
C ASP A 14 1.51 0.01 17.96
N GLY A 15 0.21 0.10 18.23
CA GLY A 15 -0.35 1.04 19.19
C GLY A 15 -0.53 2.46 18.67
N VAL A 16 -0.24 2.71 17.39
CA VAL A 16 -0.41 4.04 16.78
C VAL A 16 -1.57 4.00 15.79
N LYS A 17 -2.47 4.96 15.91
CA LYS A 17 -3.60 5.11 15.00
C LYS A 17 -3.23 6.05 13.85
N TYR A 18 -3.42 5.58 12.63
CA TYR A 18 -3.19 6.36 11.41
C TYR A 18 -4.53 6.60 10.72
N GLU A 19 -4.82 7.85 10.37
CA GLU A 19 -6.06 8.23 9.67
C GLU A 19 -5.76 8.66 8.22
N HIS A 20 -4.77 8.05 7.61
CA HIS A 20 -4.34 8.31 6.24
C HIS A 20 -3.72 7.04 5.67
N ASP A 21 -3.52 7.02 4.36
CA ASP A 21 -2.82 5.91 3.72
C ASP A 21 -1.39 5.81 4.27
N VAL A 22 -0.92 4.59 4.45
CA VAL A 22 0.39 4.34 5.05
C VAL A 22 1.30 3.55 4.12
N VAL A 23 2.60 3.77 4.29
CA VAL A 23 3.66 3.00 3.64
C VAL A 23 4.42 2.26 4.72
N ILE A 24 4.68 0.98 4.49
CA ILE A 24 5.49 0.16 5.38
C ILE A 24 6.77 -0.20 4.62
N ASP A 25 7.88 0.31 5.11
CA ASP A 25 9.19 0.12 4.49
C ASP A 25 10.17 -0.44 5.53
N ARG A 26 10.50 -1.71 5.38
CA ARG A 26 11.45 -2.42 6.26
C ARG A 26 11.14 -2.20 7.74
N GLY A 27 9.87 -2.38 8.09
CA GLY A 27 9.39 -2.26 9.47
C GLY A 27 9.05 -0.85 9.92
N ARG A 28 9.23 0.16 9.08
CA ARG A 28 8.87 1.53 9.38
C ARG A 28 7.53 1.86 8.76
N VAL A 29 6.68 2.60 9.51
CA VAL A 29 5.37 3.04 9.04
C VAL A 29 5.38 4.55 8.90
N TYR A 30 4.99 5.06 7.74
CA TYR A 30 4.87 6.48 7.52
C TYR A 30 3.74 6.79 6.55
N LYS A 31 3.36 8.07 6.49
CA LYS A 31 2.27 8.52 5.64
C LYS A 31 2.62 8.38 4.16
N ARG A 32 1.70 7.82 3.38
CA ARG A 32 1.82 7.79 1.91
C ARG A 32 1.83 9.21 1.38
N ARG A 33 2.79 9.51 0.50
CA ARG A 33 2.89 10.81 -0.18
C ARG A 33 2.30 10.67 -1.59
N LYS A 34 1.00 10.87 -1.70
CA LYS A 34 0.28 10.65 -2.95
C LYS A 34 0.20 11.86 -3.87
N LYS A 35 0.78 13.00 -3.49
CA LYS A 35 0.74 14.23 -4.29
C LYS A 35 1.18 14.03 -5.74
N PRO A 36 2.28 13.32 -6.04
CA PRO A 36 2.69 13.09 -7.43
C PRO A 36 1.66 12.34 -8.27
N SER A 37 0.78 11.57 -7.64
CA SER A 37 -0.25 10.79 -8.33
C SER A 37 -1.59 11.49 -8.46
N LYS A 38 -1.77 12.65 -7.83
CA LYS A 38 -3.07 13.35 -7.84
C LYS A 38 -3.54 13.76 -9.23
N LYS A 39 -2.62 13.97 -10.16
CA LYS A 39 -2.97 14.30 -11.54
C LYS A 39 -3.72 13.18 -12.26
N PHE A 40 -3.66 11.96 -11.74
CA PHE A 40 -4.37 10.81 -12.33
C PHE A 40 -5.74 10.59 -11.70
N ARG A 41 -6.08 11.34 -10.67
CA ARG A 41 -7.32 11.15 -9.91
C ARG A 41 -8.58 11.25 -10.77
N GLU A 42 -8.61 12.19 -11.68
CA GLU A 42 -9.77 12.42 -12.53
C GLU A 42 -10.09 11.21 -13.41
N ALA A 43 -9.06 10.58 -13.97
CA ALA A 43 -9.24 9.42 -14.83
C ALA A 43 -9.63 8.15 -14.06
N PHE A 44 -9.26 8.05 -12.79
CA PHE A 44 -9.46 6.83 -11.99
C PHE A 44 -10.55 6.97 -10.91
N GLY A 45 -11.07 8.17 -10.68
CA GLY A 45 -12.07 8.43 -9.65
C GLY A 45 -11.52 8.54 -8.23
N HIS A 46 -10.25 8.25 -8.03
CA HIS A 46 -9.49 8.41 -6.78
C HIS A 46 -8.01 8.44 -7.13
N THR A 47 -7.13 8.73 -6.16
CA THR A 47 -5.70 8.83 -6.45
C THR A 47 -5.07 7.43 -6.50
N PRO A 48 -4.74 6.91 -7.70
CA PRO A 48 -4.12 5.59 -7.83
C PRO A 48 -2.66 5.63 -7.39
N LEU A 49 -2.10 4.48 -7.03
CA LEU A 49 -0.67 4.37 -6.81
C LEU A 49 0.05 4.43 -8.16
N SER A 50 1.04 5.31 -8.29
CA SER A 50 1.83 5.46 -9.51
C SER A 50 3.32 5.37 -9.20
N VAL A 51 4.13 5.14 -10.24
CA VAL A 51 5.60 5.07 -10.10
C VAL A 51 6.22 6.41 -9.74
N GLU A 52 5.46 7.50 -9.82
CA GLU A 52 5.96 8.83 -9.46
C GLU A 52 6.00 9.03 -7.94
N GLU A 53 5.36 8.15 -7.18
CA GLU A 53 5.45 8.15 -5.72
C GLU A 53 6.71 7.41 -5.26
N GLU A 54 7.11 7.68 -4.02
CA GLU A 54 8.21 6.93 -3.40
C GLU A 54 7.70 5.57 -2.93
N ILE A 55 7.75 4.59 -3.83
CA ILE A 55 7.34 3.23 -3.51
C ILE A 55 8.49 2.50 -2.82
N PRO A 56 8.23 1.74 -1.72
CA PRO A 56 9.30 1.06 -1.00
C PRO A 56 9.75 -0.21 -1.71
N TRP A 57 10.57 -0.04 -2.76
CA TRP A 57 11.01 -1.13 -3.63
C TRP A 57 12.04 -2.08 -3.02
N LYS A 58 12.66 -1.73 -1.89
CA LYS A 58 13.69 -2.58 -1.27
C LYS A 58 13.08 -3.73 -0.49
N CYS A 59 12.56 -4.69 -1.23
CA CYS A 59 11.88 -5.85 -0.67
C CYS A 59 11.85 -6.98 -1.71
N SER A 60 11.52 -8.18 -1.26
CA SER A 60 11.26 -9.30 -2.16
C SER A 60 9.80 -9.33 -2.56
N ARG A 61 8.93 -8.77 -1.73
CA ARG A 61 7.49 -8.78 -1.93
C ARG A 61 6.90 -7.43 -1.55
N LEU A 62 6.04 -6.90 -2.41
CA LEU A 62 5.32 -5.66 -2.16
C LEU A 62 3.82 -5.94 -2.15
N VAL A 63 3.18 -5.61 -1.04
CA VAL A 63 1.73 -5.76 -0.87
C VAL A 63 1.08 -4.39 -1.02
N ILE A 64 0.09 -4.30 -1.90
CA ILE A 64 -0.70 -3.09 -2.07
C ILE A 64 -2.11 -3.36 -1.60
N GLY A 65 -2.52 -2.64 -0.54
CA GLY A 65 -3.88 -2.67 -0.03
C GLY A 65 -4.70 -1.60 -0.74
N THR A 66 -5.77 -2.01 -1.41
CA THR A 66 -6.56 -1.14 -2.29
C THR A 66 -7.80 -0.54 -1.62
N GLY A 67 -7.87 -0.51 -0.29
CA GLY A 67 -9.02 0.03 0.44
C GLY A 67 -10.13 -1.01 0.60
N GLY A 68 -11.38 -0.57 0.50
CA GLY A 68 -12.53 -1.44 0.69
C GLY A 68 -12.91 -2.30 -0.51
N GLY A 69 -12.21 -2.15 -1.63
CA GLY A 69 -12.52 -2.88 -2.85
C GLY A 69 -11.35 -2.93 -3.81
N ALA A 70 -11.60 -3.36 -5.02
CA ALA A 70 -10.58 -3.47 -6.06
C ALA A 70 -10.34 -2.10 -6.71
N LEU A 71 -9.55 -1.26 -6.08
CA LEU A 71 -9.15 0.02 -6.66
C LEU A 71 -8.01 -0.18 -7.65
N PRO A 72 -7.99 0.54 -8.77
CA PRO A 72 -6.95 0.34 -9.77
C PRO A 72 -5.58 0.80 -9.28
N VAL A 73 -4.58 0.02 -9.64
CA VAL A 73 -3.16 0.36 -9.51
C VAL A 73 -2.66 0.58 -10.94
N MET A 74 -1.88 1.63 -11.16
CA MET A 74 -1.42 1.94 -12.51
C MET A 74 -0.49 0.86 -13.05
N GLU A 75 -0.63 0.56 -14.34
CA GLU A 75 0.13 -0.51 -14.99
C GLU A 75 1.65 -0.34 -14.87
N GLU A 76 2.14 0.91 -14.82
CA GLU A 76 3.56 1.19 -14.68
C GLU A 76 4.11 0.61 -13.38
N VAL A 77 3.31 0.60 -12.30
CA VAL A 77 3.69 0.00 -11.01
C VAL A 77 3.91 -1.50 -11.18
N LYS A 78 3.00 -2.16 -11.88
CA LYS A 78 3.09 -3.60 -12.13
C LYS A 78 4.31 -3.95 -12.98
N ARG A 79 4.58 -3.16 -14.01
CA ARG A 79 5.75 -3.35 -14.88
C ARG A 79 7.05 -3.13 -14.12
N GLU A 80 7.10 -2.09 -13.27
CA GLU A 80 8.29 -1.81 -12.48
C GLU A 80 8.59 -2.91 -11.48
N ALA A 81 7.56 -3.45 -10.82
CA ALA A 81 7.72 -4.58 -9.91
C ALA A 81 8.29 -5.79 -10.64
N LYS A 82 7.77 -6.08 -11.83
CA LYS A 82 8.25 -7.19 -12.66
C LYS A 82 9.70 -6.98 -13.08
N ARG A 83 10.05 -5.77 -13.49
CA ARG A 83 11.42 -5.41 -13.89
C ARG A 83 12.40 -5.63 -12.73
N ARG A 84 11.96 -5.29 -11.52
CA ARG A 84 12.79 -5.45 -10.30
C ARG A 84 12.73 -6.86 -9.71
N LYS A 85 11.97 -7.77 -10.33
CA LYS A 85 11.77 -9.14 -9.86
C LYS A 85 11.18 -9.19 -8.44
N ILE A 86 10.26 -8.28 -8.17
CA ILE A 86 9.52 -8.21 -6.91
C ILE A 86 8.16 -8.85 -7.11
N GLU A 87 7.77 -9.75 -6.20
CA GLU A 87 6.43 -10.30 -6.18
C GLU A 87 5.45 -9.21 -5.73
N LEU A 88 4.45 -8.94 -6.56
CA LEU A 88 3.46 -7.91 -6.28
C LEU A 88 2.11 -8.54 -5.95
N LEU A 89 1.55 -8.18 -4.80
CA LEU A 89 0.24 -8.61 -4.35
C LEU A 89 -0.66 -7.39 -4.24
N ILE A 90 -1.76 -7.40 -4.98
CA ILE A 90 -2.75 -6.31 -4.97
C ILE A 90 -4.04 -6.87 -4.40
N LEU A 91 -4.42 -6.42 -3.21
CA LEU A 91 -5.52 -6.98 -2.44
C LEU A 91 -6.30 -5.85 -1.76
N PRO A 92 -7.58 -6.06 -1.43
CA PRO A 92 -8.27 -5.15 -0.51
C PRO A 92 -7.46 -5.03 0.78
N THR A 93 -7.52 -3.87 1.43
CA THR A 93 -6.62 -3.59 2.56
C THR A 93 -6.75 -4.59 3.71
N SER A 94 -7.97 -5.07 4.01
CA SER A 94 -8.14 -6.08 5.06
C SER A 94 -7.39 -7.38 4.74
N GLU A 95 -7.41 -7.81 3.48
CA GLU A 95 -6.69 -9.01 3.05
C GLU A 95 -5.18 -8.75 2.96
N ALA A 96 -4.79 -7.54 2.58
CA ALA A 96 -3.39 -7.14 2.57
C ALA A 96 -2.79 -7.20 3.96
N ILE A 97 -3.52 -6.74 4.97
CA ILE A 97 -3.11 -6.80 6.37
C ILE A 97 -2.92 -8.26 6.81
N GLU A 98 -3.84 -9.13 6.44
CA GLU A 98 -3.74 -10.54 6.79
C GLU A 98 -2.50 -11.18 6.17
N GLU A 99 -2.21 -10.83 4.92
CA GLU A 99 -1.01 -11.30 4.24
C GLU A 99 0.26 -10.82 4.93
N LEU A 100 0.29 -9.58 5.40
CA LEU A 100 1.41 -9.01 6.15
C LEU A 100 1.60 -9.69 7.50
N ARG A 101 0.50 -10.10 8.16
CA ARG A 101 0.58 -10.85 9.42
C ARG A 101 1.20 -12.22 9.24
N GLN A 102 0.84 -12.90 8.14
CA GLN A 102 1.29 -14.27 7.90
C GLN A 102 2.70 -14.34 7.33
N ASN A 103 3.07 -13.39 6.48
CA ASN A 103 4.34 -13.42 5.76
C ASN A 103 5.04 -12.06 5.79
N PRO A 104 5.53 -11.62 6.97
CA PRO A 104 6.11 -10.29 7.11
C PRO A 104 7.53 -10.14 6.56
N GLU A 105 8.26 -11.24 6.40
CA GLU A 105 9.67 -11.17 6.02
C GLU A 105 9.88 -10.63 4.61
N LYS A 106 10.83 -9.70 4.47
CA LYS A 106 11.23 -9.09 3.19
C LYS A 106 10.05 -8.52 2.42
N THR A 107 9.01 -8.10 3.15
CA THR A 107 7.77 -7.61 2.58
C THR A 107 7.54 -6.16 3.00
N ASN A 108 7.34 -5.30 2.01
CA ASN A 108 6.93 -3.91 2.22
C ASN A 108 5.48 -3.75 1.76
N ALA A 109 4.87 -2.62 2.08
CA ALA A 109 3.46 -2.41 1.73
C ALA A 109 3.13 -0.95 1.50
N VAL A 110 2.10 -0.73 0.70
CA VAL A 110 1.39 0.54 0.59
C VAL A 110 -0.08 0.22 0.84
N LEU A 111 -0.65 0.80 1.87
CA LEU A 111 -2.02 0.49 2.28
C LEU A 111 -2.93 1.71 2.13
N HIS A 112 -3.97 1.58 1.31
CA HIS A 112 -5.05 2.54 1.26
C HIS A 112 -5.91 2.37 2.51
N VAL A 113 -6.04 3.42 3.28
CA VAL A 113 -6.82 3.47 4.53
C VAL A 113 -8.03 4.37 4.31
N THR A 114 -7.86 5.41 3.53
CA THR A 114 -8.93 6.34 3.14
C THR A 114 -9.07 6.32 1.62
N CYS A 115 -10.28 6.34 1.14
CA CYS A 115 -10.55 6.39 -0.29
C CYS A 115 -10.87 7.79 -0.76
#